data_052525204c5d9a8a7d64d2a7f71650f9
#
_entry.id   052525204c5d9a8a7d64d2a7f71650f9
#
_cell.length_a   1.000
_cell.length_b   1.000
_cell.length_c   1.000
_cell.angle_alpha   90.00
_cell.angle_beta   90.00
_cell.angle_gamma   90.00
#
_symmetry.space_group_name_H-M   'P 1'
#
loop_
_entity.id
_entity.type
_entity.pdbx_description
1 polymer ?
#
loop_
_entity_poly.entity_id
_entity_poly.type
_entity_poly.pdbx_seq_one_letter_code
_entity_poly.pdbx_strand_id
1 'polypeptide(L)'
;MKKLLILLALAACAACNTEDDNDNRQTATFGGTLTITSNQTPSATPFVTNNISFELTEDNSGLFKLTMYNVRFAQSMPMSLNIVIPELKYEDSDGDGIYELTSTADPIIPYIGGKPYYDPQTGKGFAIPMFTGRLANGVLAVSYTHL
;
A
#
# COMPACT_ATOMS: atom_id res chain seq x y z
N MET A 1 -15.91 4.57 -19.62
CA MET A 1 -17.00 5.13 -18.81
C MET A 1 -17.18 4.44 -17.46
N LYS A 2 -16.12 3.99 -16.81
CA LYS A 2 -16.17 3.36 -15.47
C LYS A 2 -15.55 4.24 -14.37
N LYS A 3 -15.36 5.53 -14.66
CA LYS A 3 -14.71 6.48 -13.73
C LYS A 3 -15.64 7.07 -12.67
N LEU A 4 -16.94 6.77 -12.72
CA LEU A 4 -17.94 7.41 -11.86
C LEU A 4 -18.19 6.69 -10.52
N LEU A 5 -17.76 5.46 -10.38
CA LEU A 5 -18.05 4.65 -9.19
C LEU A 5 -17.04 4.79 -8.05
N ILE A 6 -15.87 5.37 -8.34
CA ILE A 6 -14.82 5.59 -7.34
C ILE A 6 -15.20 6.72 -6.37
N LEU A 7 -16.11 7.59 -6.78
CA LEU A 7 -16.49 8.78 -5.97
C LEU A 7 -17.35 8.44 -4.74
N LEU A 8 -18.00 7.30 -4.70
CA LEU A 8 -18.93 6.98 -3.62
C LEU A 8 -18.27 6.34 -2.39
N ALA A 9 -17.11 5.74 -2.55
CA ALA A 9 -16.36 5.17 -1.43
C ALA A 9 -15.58 6.23 -0.63
N LEU A 10 -15.40 7.43 -1.19
CA LEU A 10 -14.69 8.56 -0.58
C LEU A 10 -15.55 9.40 0.38
N ALA A 11 -16.86 9.17 0.42
CA ALA A 11 -17.77 9.99 1.23
C ALA A 11 -17.70 9.75 2.74
N ALA A 12 -16.88 8.81 3.21
CA ALA A 12 -16.74 8.50 4.64
C ALA A 12 -15.55 9.18 5.31
N CYS A 13 -14.72 9.95 4.59
CA CYS A 13 -13.61 10.69 5.17
C CYS A 13 -14.00 12.14 5.43
N ALA A 14 -14.59 12.40 6.59
CA ALA A 14 -14.87 13.74 7.08
C ALA A 14 -13.61 14.42 7.64
N ALA A 15 -12.59 14.64 6.83
CA ALA A 15 -11.50 15.55 7.12
C ALA A 15 -10.70 15.86 5.86
N CYS A 16 -11.32 16.54 4.90
CA CYS A 16 -10.58 17.15 3.80
C CYS A 16 -10.17 18.55 4.21
N ASN A 17 -8.92 18.73 4.62
CA ASN A 17 -8.29 20.03 4.53
C ASN A 17 -7.93 20.25 3.07
N THR A 18 -8.72 21.07 2.41
CA THR A 18 -8.43 21.57 1.07
C THR A 18 -7.39 22.68 1.18
N GLU A 19 -6.14 22.38 0.92
CA GLU A 19 -5.20 23.37 0.47
C GLU A 19 -5.15 23.32 -1.06
N ASP A 20 -5.35 24.50 -1.65
CA ASP A 20 -5.40 24.73 -3.08
C ASP A 20 -4.08 24.40 -3.77
N ASP A 21 -3.93 23.14 -4.20
CA ASP A 21 -3.09 22.82 -5.32
C ASP A 21 -3.96 22.13 -6.37
N ASN A 22 -3.93 22.65 -7.60
CA ASN A 22 -4.61 22.13 -8.78
C ASN A 22 -4.13 20.72 -9.19
N ASP A 23 -3.86 19.88 -8.23
CA ASP A 23 -3.51 18.50 -8.41
C ASP A 23 -4.78 17.67 -8.20
N ASN A 24 -5.48 17.38 -9.29
CA ASN A 24 -6.69 16.56 -9.32
C ASN A 24 -6.43 15.10 -8.92
N ARG A 25 -5.33 14.81 -8.22
CA ARG A 25 -5.00 13.48 -7.75
C ARG A 25 -5.90 13.11 -6.59
N GLN A 26 -6.56 11.97 -6.71
CA GLN A 26 -7.37 11.44 -5.63
C GLN A 26 -6.45 10.85 -4.55
N THR A 27 -6.66 11.28 -3.31
CA THR A 27 -5.97 10.74 -2.15
C THR A 27 -6.98 10.30 -1.12
N ALA A 28 -6.83 9.08 -0.62
CA ALA A 28 -7.66 8.54 0.44
C ALA A 28 -6.81 7.94 1.55
N THR A 29 -7.24 8.10 2.80
CA THR A 29 -6.55 7.57 3.97
C THR A 29 -7.39 6.50 4.65
N PHE A 30 -6.76 5.38 5.02
CA PHE A 30 -7.41 4.25 5.65
C PHE A 30 -6.63 3.81 6.89
N GLY A 31 -7.35 3.31 7.88
CA GLY A 31 -6.76 2.50 8.93
C GLY A 31 -6.81 1.02 8.55
N GLY A 32 -5.91 0.22 9.09
CA GLY A 32 -5.96 -1.21 8.82
C GLY A 32 -4.83 -2.04 9.41
N THR A 33 -4.61 -3.19 8.81
CA THR A 33 -3.68 -4.21 9.26
C THR A 33 -2.64 -4.49 8.19
N LEU A 34 -1.39 -4.61 8.62
CA LEU A 34 -0.27 -5.02 7.78
C LEU A 34 0.25 -6.39 8.25
N THR A 35 0.32 -7.35 7.33
CA THR A 35 0.89 -8.67 7.55
C THR A 35 2.12 -8.86 6.66
N ILE A 36 3.23 -9.21 7.28
CA ILE A 36 4.51 -9.41 6.59
C ILE A 36 4.96 -10.85 6.77
N THR A 37 5.27 -11.53 5.68
CA THR A 37 5.86 -12.86 5.66
C THR A 37 7.27 -12.79 5.08
N SER A 38 8.12 -13.76 5.43
CA SER A 38 9.48 -13.85 4.89
C SER A 38 9.64 -15.12 4.06
N ASN A 39 10.21 -14.99 2.87
CA ASN A 39 10.55 -16.15 2.04
C ASN A 39 11.73 -16.95 2.60
N GLN A 40 12.58 -16.34 3.40
CA GLN A 40 13.74 -17.02 3.99
C GLN A 40 13.34 -17.97 5.13
N THR A 41 12.22 -17.70 5.78
CA THR A 41 11.69 -18.53 6.86
C THR A 41 10.17 -18.73 6.66
N PRO A 42 9.75 -19.52 5.67
CA PRO A 42 8.32 -19.69 5.33
C PRO A 42 7.48 -20.27 6.46
N SER A 43 8.12 -20.99 7.39
CA SER A 43 7.47 -21.56 8.57
C SER A 43 7.40 -20.58 9.77
N ALA A 44 7.99 -19.41 9.68
CA ALA A 44 7.90 -18.42 10.73
C ALA A 44 6.49 -17.81 10.78
N THR A 45 6.04 -17.49 11.98
CA THR A 45 4.78 -16.79 12.18
C THR A 45 4.85 -15.41 11.49
N PRO A 46 3.86 -15.04 10.67
CA PRO A 46 3.82 -13.72 10.06
C PRO A 46 3.88 -12.60 11.11
N PHE A 47 4.58 -11.54 10.78
CA PHE A 47 4.58 -10.34 11.61
C PHE A 47 3.35 -9.50 11.26
N VAL A 48 2.50 -9.28 12.25
CA VAL A 48 1.23 -8.53 12.07
C VAL A 48 1.29 -7.23 12.86
N THR A 49 1.00 -6.13 12.21
CA THR A 49 0.83 -4.82 12.84
C THR A 49 -0.60 -4.33 12.61
N ASN A 50 -1.31 -4.06 13.68
CA ASN A 50 -2.64 -3.47 13.65
C ASN A 50 -2.56 -1.95 13.76
N ASN A 51 -3.62 -1.27 13.34
CA ASN A 51 -3.75 0.19 13.40
C ASN A 51 -2.66 0.94 12.60
N ILE A 52 -2.27 0.39 11.46
CA ILE A 52 -1.44 1.08 10.49
C ILE A 52 -2.28 2.15 9.77
N SER A 53 -1.68 3.30 9.53
CA SER A 53 -2.25 4.33 8.66
C SER A 53 -1.72 4.14 7.24
N PHE A 54 -2.66 4.03 6.31
CA PHE A 54 -2.40 3.90 4.87
C PHE A 54 -2.91 5.13 4.14
N GLU A 55 -2.14 5.60 3.18
CA GLU A 55 -2.56 6.63 2.23
C GLU A 55 -2.47 6.08 0.82
N LEU A 56 -3.57 6.11 0.09
CA LEU A 56 -3.66 5.69 -1.30
C LEU A 56 -3.81 6.92 -2.17
N THR A 57 -2.87 7.13 -3.08
CA THR A 57 -2.85 8.29 -3.98
C THR A 57 -2.79 7.84 -5.43
N GLU A 58 -3.71 8.34 -6.25
CA GLU A 58 -3.71 8.10 -7.70
C GLU A 58 -2.59 8.93 -8.37
N ASP A 59 -1.87 8.30 -9.29
CA ASP A 59 -0.89 8.97 -10.14
C ASP A 59 -1.50 9.44 -11.48
N ASN A 60 -0.69 10.07 -12.31
CA ASN A 60 -1.15 10.60 -13.60
C ASN A 60 -1.48 9.51 -14.65
N SER A 61 -1.11 8.27 -14.40
CA SER A 61 -1.37 7.13 -15.29
C SER A 61 -2.64 6.36 -14.93
N GLY A 62 -3.28 6.72 -13.81
CA GLY A 62 -4.43 5.99 -13.26
C GLY A 62 -4.04 4.78 -12.43
N LEU A 63 -2.76 4.65 -12.09
CA LEU A 63 -2.27 3.72 -11.08
C LEU A 63 -2.21 4.41 -9.72
N PHE A 64 -2.07 3.61 -8.68
CA PHE A 64 -2.04 4.11 -7.31
C PHE A 64 -0.70 3.81 -6.67
N LYS A 65 -0.29 4.68 -5.77
CA LYS A 65 0.76 4.40 -4.80
C LYS A 65 0.14 4.28 -3.41
N LEU A 66 0.60 3.30 -2.66
CA LEU A 66 0.22 3.10 -1.27
C LEU A 66 1.36 3.55 -0.38
N THR A 67 1.12 4.55 0.46
CA THR A 67 2.04 4.95 1.52
C THR A 67 1.61 4.31 2.83
N MET A 68 2.53 3.63 3.47
CA MET A 68 2.34 3.02 4.78
C MET A 68 3.19 3.77 5.81
N TYR A 69 2.55 4.27 6.85
CA TYR A 69 3.22 5.09 7.85
C TYR A 69 3.59 4.27 9.10
N ASN A 70 4.78 4.54 9.63
CA ASN A 70 5.29 3.94 10.86
C ASN A 70 5.35 2.41 10.85
N VAL A 71 5.77 1.84 9.74
CA VAL A 71 5.87 0.39 9.55
C VAL A 71 7.13 -0.17 10.22
N ARG A 72 6.98 -1.32 10.86
CA ARG A 72 8.09 -2.17 11.29
C ARG A 72 8.00 -3.51 10.58
N PHE A 73 9.14 -4.07 10.20
CA PHE A 73 9.19 -5.39 9.53
C PHE A 73 9.38 -6.55 10.51
N ALA A 74 9.83 -6.24 11.71
CA ALA A 74 10.03 -7.21 12.77
C ALA A 74 9.88 -6.51 14.13
N GLN A 75 9.55 -7.30 15.13
CA GLN A 75 9.40 -6.80 16.51
C GLN A 75 10.72 -6.23 17.08
N SER A 76 11.85 -6.79 16.65
CA SER A 76 13.19 -6.35 17.07
C SER A 76 13.67 -5.07 16.38
N MET A 77 12.93 -4.54 15.41
CA MET A 77 13.32 -3.34 14.67
C MET A 77 13.21 -2.10 15.56
N PRO A 78 14.32 -1.35 15.77
CA PRO A 78 14.33 -0.25 16.74
C PRO A 78 13.58 0.99 16.27
N MET A 79 13.36 1.11 14.95
CA MET A 79 12.69 2.27 14.34
C MET A 79 11.59 1.82 13.39
N SER A 80 10.62 2.68 13.16
CA SER A 80 9.63 2.53 12.12
C SER A 80 10.01 3.34 10.88
N LEU A 81 9.51 2.92 9.72
CA LEU A 81 9.75 3.54 8.43
C LEU A 81 8.44 3.87 7.73
N ASN A 82 8.46 4.92 6.91
CA ASN A 82 7.40 5.15 5.95
C ASN A 82 7.78 4.51 4.63
N ILE A 83 6.89 3.69 4.09
CA ILE A 83 7.13 2.88 2.91
C ILE A 83 6.11 3.21 1.86
N VAL A 84 6.57 3.41 0.63
CA VAL A 84 5.70 3.64 -0.52
C VAL A 84 5.79 2.44 -1.46
N ILE A 85 4.64 1.86 -1.77
CA ILE A 85 4.48 0.82 -2.79
C ILE A 85 3.89 1.49 -4.03
N PRO A 86 4.64 1.55 -5.15
CA PRO A 86 4.19 2.19 -6.38
C PRO A 86 3.40 1.24 -7.28
N GLU A 87 2.79 1.79 -8.32
CA GLU A 87 2.25 1.08 -9.48
C GLU A 87 1.19 0.02 -9.14
N LEU A 88 0.27 0.37 -8.25
CA LEU A 88 -0.82 -0.50 -7.86
C LEU A 88 -2.07 -0.24 -8.69
N LYS A 89 -2.78 -1.30 -9.04
CA LYS A 89 -4.17 -1.23 -9.47
C LYS A 89 -5.08 -1.28 -8.26
N TYR A 90 -6.16 -0.51 -8.30
CA TYR A 90 -7.19 -0.47 -7.28
C TYR A 90 -8.54 -0.66 -7.94
N GLU A 91 -9.11 -1.81 -7.80
CA GLU A 91 -10.33 -2.19 -8.52
C GLU A 91 -11.20 -3.17 -7.72
N ASP A 92 -12.51 -3.03 -7.91
CA ASP A 92 -13.52 -3.99 -7.51
C ASP A 92 -13.88 -4.78 -8.78
N SER A 93 -13.19 -5.91 -9.00
CA SER A 93 -13.25 -6.65 -10.26
C SER A 93 -14.51 -7.51 -10.41
N ASP A 94 -15.13 -7.90 -9.30
CA ASP A 94 -16.33 -8.74 -9.29
C ASP A 94 -17.60 -8.00 -8.85
N GLY A 95 -17.49 -6.75 -8.42
CA GLY A 95 -18.62 -5.90 -8.05
C GLY A 95 -19.21 -6.22 -6.68
N ASP A 96 -18.46 -6.86 -5.81
CA ASP A 96 -18.92 -7.25 -4.47
C ASP A 96 -18.75 -6.12 -3.41
N GLY A 97 -18.21 -4.97 -3.81
CA GLY A 97 -17.95 -3.83 -2.94
C GLY A 97 -16.63 -3.94 -2.19
N ILE A 98 -15.82 -4.94 -2.49
CA ILE A 98 -14.48 -5.11 -1.96
C ILE A 98 -13.47 -4.70 -3.03
N TYR A 99 -12.62 -3.73 -2.69
CA TYR A 99 -11.59 -3.26 -3.59
C TYR A 99 -10.28 -3.99 -3.34
N GLU A 100 -9.64 -4.40 -4.41
CA GLU A 100 -8.36 -5.08 -4.37
C GLU A 100 -7.25 -4.16 -4.87
N LEU A 101 -6.12 -4.20 -4.17
CA LEU A 101 -4.86 -3.59 -4.58
C LEU A 101 -3.95 -4.70 -5.11
N THR A 102 -3.56 -4.58 -6.37
CA THR A 102 -2.65 -5.52 -7.02
C THR A 102 -1.50 -4.78 -7.69
N SER A 103 -0.34 -5.38 -7.76
CA SER A 103 0.80 -4.82 -8.46
C SER A 103 0.92 -5.34 -9.88
N THR A 104 1.38 -4.47 -10.78
CA THR A 104 1.81 -4.84 -12.13
C THR A 104 3.31 -5.12 -12.21
N ALA A 105 4.07 -4.75 -11.18
CA ALA A 105 5.50 -4.99 -11.09
C ALA A 105 5.81 -6.33 -10.39
N ASP A 106 6.82 -7.05 -10.89
CA ASP A 106 7.29 -8.30 -10.31
C ASP A 106 8.82 -8.39 -10.43
N PRO A 107 9.56 -8.28 -9.33
CA PRO A 107 9.13 -7.91 -7.99
C PRO A 107 8.83 -6.40 -7.86
N ILE A 108 8.07 -6.04 -6.85
CA ILE A 108 7.85 -4.63 -6.50
C ILE A 108 9.08 -4.09 -5.77
N ILE A 109 9.54 -2.93 -6.17
CA ILE A 109 10.60 -2.20 -5.46
C ILE A 109 9.94 -1.10 -4.62
N PRO A 110 9.91 -1.23 -3.30
CA PRO A 110 9.36 -0.19 -2.44
C PRO A 110 10.29 1.02 -2.34
N TYR A 111 9.72 2.17 -2.04
CA TYR A 111 10.45 3.41 -1.79
C TYR A 111 10.48 3.73 -0.31
N ILE A 112 11.64 4.10 0.19
CA ILE A 112 11.85 4.55 1.57
C ILE A 112 12.63 5.87 1.50
N GLY A 113 12.10 6.92 2.13
CA GLY A 113 12.73 8.23 2.06
C GLY A 113 12.82 8.80 0.64
N GLY A 114 11.85 8.47 -0.21
CA GLY A 114 11.80 8.95 -1.61
C GLY A 114 12.77 8.27 -2.57
N LYS A 115 13.43 7.19 -2.14
CA LYS A 115 14.38 6.42 -2.96
C LYS A 115 13.99 4.96 -3.04
N PRO A 116 14.21 4.29 -4.20
CA PRO A 116 14.03 2.83 -4.30
C PRO A 116 14.91 2.13 -3.26
N TYR A 117 14.32 1.18 -2.55
CA TYR A 117 15.02 0.47 -1.46
C TYR A 117 15.65 -0.86 -1.91
N TYR A 118 15.90 -1.02 -3.16
CA TYR A 118 16.61 -2.15 -3.71
C TYR A 118 17.63 -1.70 -4.76
N ASP A 119 18.86 -2.13 -4.58
CA ASP A 119 19.94 -1.89 -5.53
C ASP A 119 20.25 -3.20 -6.28
N PRO A 120 19.90 -3.30 -7.57
CA PRO A 120 20.13 -4.52 -8.34
C PRO A 120 21.60 -4.82 -8.59
N GLN A 121 22.48 -3.84 -8.47
CA GLN A 121 23.93 -4.04 -8.67
C GLN A 121 24.62 -4.68 -7.45
N THR A 122 24.16 -4.33 -6.27
CA THR A 122 24.72 -4.85 -5.01
C THR A 122 23.86 -5.88 -4.32
N GLY A 123 22.59 -6.05 -4.75
CA GLY A 123 21.62 -6.90 -4.10
C GLY A 123 21.20 -6.41 -2.70
N LYS A 124 21.54 -5.16 -2.35
CA LYS A 124 21.19 -4.57 -1.06
C LYS A 124 19.81 -3.98 -1.07
N GLY A 125 19.14 -4.05 0.07
CA GLY A 125 17.76 -3.64 0.23
C GLY A 125 16.79 -4.82 0.18
N PHE A 126 15.52 -4.55 -0.10
CA PHE A 126 14.54 -5.63 -0.30
C PHE A 126 13.56 -5.33 -1.43
N ALA A 127 13.12 -6.40 -2.06
CA ALA A 127 12.04 -6.40 -3.03
C ALA A 127 10.87 -7.20 -2.49
N ILE A 128 9.69 -6.93 -2.98
CA ILE A 128 8.44 -7.59 -2.59
C ILE A 128 7.97 -8.46 -3.75
N PRO A 129 8.15 -9.78 -3.69
CA PRO A 129 7.72 -10.67 -4.75
C PRO A 129 6.22 -10.94 -4.76
N MET A 130 5.55 -10.77 -3.61
CA MET A 130 4.12 -10.96 -3.49
C MET A 130 3.51 -9.84 -2.64
N PHE A 131 2.46 -9.22 -3.17
CA PHE A 131 1.73 -8.15 -2.51
C PHE A 131 0.23 -8.32 -2.76
N THR A 132 -0.55 -8.16 -1.74
CA THR A 132 -2.01 -8.08 -1.82
C THR A 132 -2.52 -7.02 -0.86
N GLY A 133 -3.51 -6.26 -1.32
CA GLY A 133 -4.25 -5.33 -0.47
C GLY A 133 -5.73 -5.51 -0.70
N ARG A 134 -6.53 -5.42 0.35
CA ARG A 134 -7.97 -5.58 0.30
C ARG A 134 -8.64 -4.53 1.17
N LEU A 135 -9.46 -3.70 0.55
CA LEU A 135 -10.27 -2.70 1.25
C LEU A 135 -11.72 -3.20 1.34
N ALA A 136 -12.18 -3.42 2.56
CA ALA A 136 -13.54 -3.79 2.87
C ALA A 136 -14.04 -3.00 4.08
N ASN A 137 -15.24 -2.45 4.00
CA ASN A 137 -15.87 -1.68 5.08
C ASN A 137 -14.98 -0.55 5.65
N GLY A 138 -14.20 0.12 4.79
CA GLY A 138 -13.30 1.22 5.18
C GLY A 138 -12.02 0.77 5.89
N VAL A 139 -11.74 -0.53 5.98
CA VAL A 139 -10.54 -1.09 6.58
C VAL A 139 -9.67 -1.71 5.50
N LEU A 140 -8.41 -1.30 5.43
CA LEU A 140 -7.44 -1.82 4.48
C LEU A 140 -6.57 -2.91 5.13
N ALA A 141 -6.62 -4.11 4.58
CA ALA A 141 -5.73 -5.21 4.95
C ALA A 141 -4.65 -5.36 3.87
N VAL A 142 -3.40 -5.21 4.25
CA VAL A 142 -2.25 -5.36 3.37
C VAL A 142 -1.41 -6.54 3.80
N SER A 143 -1.01 -7.36 2.85
CA SER A 143 -0.08 -8.48 3.06
C SER A 143 0.99 -8.47 1.99
N TYR A 144 2.24 -8.65 2.38
CA TYR A 144 3.32 -8.86 1.45
C TYR A 144 4.36 -9.82 1.98
N THR A 145 5.11 -10.41 1.04
CA THR A 145 6.27 -11.24 1.32
C THR A 145 7.52 -10.48 0.93
N HIS A 146 8.56 -10.50 1.74
CA HIS A 146 9.86 -9.95 1.39
C HIS A 146 10.91 -11.04 1.20
N LEU A 147 11.89 -10.77 0.37
CA LEU A 147 13.06 -11.62 0.14
C LEU A 147 14.05 -11.51 1.30
#